data_504035a42f6630170fff443880e0bfd8
#
_entry.id   504035a42f6630170fff443880e0bfd8
#
_cell.length_a   1.000
_cell.length_b   1.000
_cell.length_c   1.000
_cell.angle_alpha   90.00
_cell.angle_beta   90.00
_cell.angle_gamma   90.00
#
_symmetry.space_group_name_H-M   'P 1'
#
loop_
_entity.id
_entity.type
_entity.pdbx_description
1 polymer ?
#
loop_
_entity_poly.entity_id
_entity_poly.type
_entity_poly.pdbx_seq_one_letter_code
_entity_poly.pdbx_strand_id
1 'polypeptide(L)'
;MKNTFSKRFGSMLKVDFKRLFLSRSFYIIVAACLLAPILILVMTTMMDGSVTVDPNTGVETVMEGFDNVWQIIGTVSGASEDASASMDMSITSMCNINMLYFTIAALVCIFVADDFRSGYAKNLFTVRAKKTDYVASKTLVLSFGAAMMVLAFFISSIVGGAVSGLSFEMVGFGALNLVWCILSKIVLVSVFVPIYLIMSVVAKQKLWMSILLSMMVGMFLFMMIPMLTPLNATLGNVLICAVGGVLFAVGLGAISNVVLKKTSLV
;
A
#
# COMPACT_ATOMS: atom_id res chain seq x y z
N MET A 1 9.48 -36.69 -15.88
CA MET A 1 8.25 -35.89 -16.11
C MET A 1 8.62 -34.41 -16.07
N LYS A 2 8.49 -33.68 -17.20
CA LYS A 2 8.68 -32.20 -17.20
C LYS A 2 7.53 -31.58 -16.40
N ASN A 3 7.81 -31.12 -15.17
CA ASN A 3 6.83 -30.33 -14.42
C ASN A 3 6.57 -29.03 -15.19
N THR A 4 5.39 -28.89 -15.74
CA THR A 4 4.92 -27.72 -16.46
C THR A 4 5.01 -26.50 -15.52
N PHE A 5 5.39 -25.33 -16.03
CA PHE A 5 5.43 -24.05 -15.26
C PHE A 5 4.19 -23.86 -14.39
N SER A 6 3.00 -24.10 -14.95
CA SER A 6 1.71 -23.96 -14.26
C SER A 6 1.62 -24.81 -12.98
N LYS A 7 2.04 -26.10 -13.01
CA LYS A 7 1.98 -26.99 -11.83
C LYS A 7 2.96 -26.52 -10.73
N ARG A 8 4.17 -26.09 -11.09
CA ARG A 8 5.17 -25.59 -10.13
C ARG A 8 4.72 -24.28 -9.51
N PHE A 9 4.27 -23.35 -10.35
CA PHE A 9 3.78 -22.05 -9.91
C PHE A 9 2.53 -22.16 -9.00
N GLY A 10 1.54 -22.98 -9.39
CA GLY A 10 0.36 -23.21 -8.58
C GLY A 10 0.65 -23.86 -7.22
N SER A 11 1.59 -24.82 -7.19
CA SER A 11 2.04 -25.42 -5.92
C SER A 11 2.70 -24.39 -5.00
N MET A 12 3.56 -23.54 -5.56
CA MET A 12 4.26 -22.50 -4.80
C MET A 12 3.30 -21.42 -4.30
N LEU A 13 2.38 -20.98 -5.16
CA LEU A 13 1.35 -20.02 -4.80
C LEU A 13 0.51 -20.51 -3.61
N LYS A 14 0.08 -21.78 -3.63
CA LYS A 14 -0.66 -22.38 -2.51
C LYS A 14 0.12 -22.36 -1.18
N VAL A 15 1.42 -22.64 -1.23
CA VAL A 15 2.29 -22.62 -0.05
C VAL A 15 2.45 -21.17 0.46
N ASP A 16 2.69 -20.22 -0.43
CA ASP A 16 2.88 -18.82 -0.05
C ASP A 16 1.59 -18.20 0.51
N PHE A 17 0.41 -18.50 -0.06
CA PHE A 17 -0.87 -18.11 0.54
C PHE A 17 -1.07 -18.71 1.94
N LYS A 18 -0.79 -20.01 2.09
CA LYS A 18 -0.88 -20.64 3.42
C LYS A 18 0.04 -19.96 4.43
N ARG A 19 1.26 -19.61 4.04
CA ARG A 19 2.21 -18.89 4.89
C ARG A 19 1.74 -17.49 5.23
N LEU A 20 1.19 -16.75 4.27
CA LEU A 20 0.63 -15.42 4.52
C LEU A 20 -0.48 -15.49 5.58
N PHE A 21 -1.45 -16.38 5.40
CA PHE A 21 -2.58 -16.53 6.32
C PHE A 21 -2.23 -17.19 7.66
N LEU A 22 -1.09 -17.86 7.78
CA LEU A 22 -0.58 -18.37 9.06
C LEU A 22 0.37 -17.38 9.76
N SER A 23 0.77 -16.29 9.07
CA SER A 23 1.67 -15.29 9.63
C SER A 23 0.96 -14.40 10.66
N ARG A 24 1.46 -14.37 11.90
CA ARG A 24 0.96 -13.45 12.94
C ARG A 24 1.14 -11.99 12.53
N SER A 25 2.26 -11.67 11.87
CA SER A 25 2.56 -10.32 11.41
C SER A 25 1.51 -9.80 10.43
N PHE A 26 0.97 -10.66 9.56
CA PHE A 26 -0.11 -10.29 8.64
C PHE A 26 -1.36 -9.83 9.39
N TYR A 27 -1.81 -10.58 10.38
CA TYR A 27 -3.00 -10.22 11.16
C TYR A 27 -2.80 -8.95 12.00
N ILE A 28 -1.60 -8.76 12.56
CA ILE A 28 -1.26 -7.53 13.31
C ILE A 28 -1.34 -6.32 12.39
N ILE A 29 -0.78 -6.41 11.18
CA ILE A 29 -0.80 -5.32 10.20
C ILE A 29 -2.23 -5.04 9.72
N VAL A 30 -3.03 -6.08 9.41
CA VAL A 30 -4.44 -5.91 9.02
C VAL A 30 -5.25 -5.30 10.16
N ALA A 31 -5.04 -5.72 11.40
CA ALA A 31 -5.69 -5.13 12.57
C ALA A 31 -5.31 -3.64 12.74
N ALA A 32 -4.04 -3.29 12.54
CA ALA A 32 -3.61 -1.89 12.53
C ALA A 32 -4.31 -1.09 11.43
N CYS A 33 -4.47 -1.67 10.22
CA CYS A 33 -5.19 -1.02 9.11
C CYS A 33 -6.70 -0.86 9.40
N LEU A 34 -7.29 -1.74 10.21
CA LEU A 34 -8.68 -1.61 10.66
C LEU A 34 -8.84 -0.54 11.76
N LEU A 35 -7.89 -0.40 12.65
CA LEU A 35 -7.96 0.55 13.76
C LEU A 35 -7.57 1.97 13.34
N ALA A 36 -6.60 2.09 12.42
CA ALA A 36 -6.03 3.38 12.03
C ALA A 36 -7.10 4.41 11.55
N PRO A 37 -8.00 4.11 10.58
CA PRO A 37 -8.96 5.10 10.11
C PRO A 37 -9.96 5.51 11.19
N ILE A 38 -10.36 4.60 12.07
CA ILE A 38 -11.25 4.94 13.20
C ILE A 38 -10.56 5.95 14.12
N LEU A 39 -9.31 5.67 14.50
CA LEU A 39 -8.53 6.53 15.37
C LEU A 39 -8.27 7.90 14.71
N ILE A 40 -7.91 7.90 13.43
CA ILE A 40 -7.63 9.13 12.66
C ILE A 40 -8.91 10.00 12.65
N LEU A 41 -10.05 9.45 12.24
CA LEU A 41 -11.29 10.20 12.14
C LEU A 41 -11.77 10.72 13.49
N VAL A 42 -11.73 9.91 14.55
CA VAL A 42 -12.11 10.34 15.90
C VAL A 42 -11.16 11.43 16.41
N MET A 43 -9.85 11.25 16.25
CA MET A 43 -8.88 12.24 16.75
C MET A 43 -8.97 13.57 15.98
N THR A 44 -9.08 13.53 14.66
CA THR A 44 -9.19 14.75 13.85
C THR A 44 -10.47 15.51 14.13
N THR A 45 -11.61 14.82 14.35
CA THR A 45 -12.86 15.47 14.75
C THR A 45 -12.76 16.10 16.16
N MET A 46 -12.03 15.46 17.09
CA MET A 46 -11.80 16.04 18.44
C MET A 46 -10.87 17.26 18.42
N MET A 47 -9.97 17.34 17.44
CA MET A 47 -8.99 18.41 17.32
C MET A 47 -9.44 19.54 16.39
N ASP A 48 -10.58 19.35 15.71
CA ASP A 48 -11.13 20.34 14.80
C ASP A 48 -11.42 21.67 15.51
N GLY A 49 -11.01 22.79 14.88
CA GLY A 49 -11.12 24.12 15.46
C GLY A 49 -10.11 24.43 16.58
N SER A 50 -9.22 23.52 16.95
CA SER A 50 -8.18 23.81 17.92
C SER A 50 -7.12 24.77 17.35
N VAL A 51 -6.83 25.85 18.09
CA VAL A 51 -5.85 26.86 17.70
C VAL A 51 -4.50 26.54 18.35
N THR A 52 -3.49 26.38 17.52
CA THR A 52 -2.11 26.22 17.98
C THR A 52 -1.33 27.50 17.64
N VAL A 53 -0.75 28.14 18.64
CA VAL A 53 0.08 29.35 18.47
C VAL A 53 1.54 28.92 18.46
N ASP A 54 2.26 29.23 17.40
CA ASP A 54 3.71 29.01 17.35
C ASP A 54 4.39 29.96 18.34
N PRO A 55 5.09 29.47 19.37
CA PRO A 55 5.73 30.28 20.38
C PRO A 55 6.83 31.18 19.85
N ASN A 56 7.40 30.90 18.66
CA ASN A 56 8.49 31.67 18.07
C ASN A 56 8.02 32.77 17.10
N THR A 57 6.91 32.48 16.36
CA THR A 57 6.44 33.39 15.31
C THR A 57 5.15 34.10 15.68
N GLY A 58 4.44 33.63 16.72
CA GLY A 58 3.10 34.12 17.10
C GLY A 58 2.00 33.82 16.08
N VAL A 59 2.30 33.01 15.06
CA VAL A 59 1.32 32.64 14.03
C VAL A 59 0.33 31.65 14.62
N GLU A 60 -0.96 31.99 14.54
CA GLU A 60 -2.05 31.09 14.90
C GLU A 60 -2.36 30.16 13.74
N THR A 61 -2.30 28.86 14.01
CA THR A 61 -2.68 27.80 13.06
C THR A 61 -3.92 27.12 13.61
N VAL A 62 -5.03 27.19 12.89
CA VAL A 62 -6.25 26.45 13.20
C VAL A 62 -6.13 25.06 12.62
N MET A 63 -6.32 24.03 13.43
CA MET A 63 -6.39 22.64 12.96
C MET A 63 -7.75 22.39 12.31
N GLU A 64 -7.72 22.01 11.05
CA GLU A 64 -8.90 21.60 10.29
C GLU A 64 -9.02 20.07 10.31
N GLY A 65 -10.14 19.56 10.80
CA GLY A 65 -10.50 18.16 10.77
C GLY A 65 -11.01 17.70 9.40
N PHE A 66 -11.55 16.49 9.32
CA PHE A 66 -12.26 16.03 8.14
C PHE A 66 -13.72 16.51 8.20
N ASP A 67 -14.19 17.18 7.15
CA ASP A 67 -15.60 17.57 7.01
C ASP A 67 -16.47 16.39 6.56
N ASN A 68 -15.86 15.45 5.87
CA ASN A 68 -16.54 14.34 5.23
C ASN A 68 -15.72 13.06 5.32
N VAL A 69 -16.38 11.92 5.55
CA VAL A 69 -15.74 10.60 5.64
C VAL A 69 -14.93 10.25 4.41
N TRP A 70 -15.33 10.69 3.22
CA TRP A 70 -14.66 10.33 1.97
C TRP A 70 -13.29 11.00 1.79
N GLN A 71 -13.03 12.10 2.49
CA GLN A 71 -11.74 12.79 2.43
C GLN A 71 -10.58 11.90 2.93
N ILE A 72 -10.83 10.97 3.87
CA ILE A 72 -9.80 10.00 4.30
C ILE A 72 -9.47 8.98 3.20
N ILE A 73 -10.37 8.77 2.23
CA ILE A 73 -10.16 7.87 1.09
C ILE A 73 -9.40 8.59 -0.04
N GLY A 74 -9.61 9.88 -0.21
CA GLY A 74 -8.95 10.65 -1.26
C GLY A 74 -9.52 12.03 -1.45
N THR A 75 -9.05 12.71 -2.48
CA THR A 75 -9.49 14.05 -2.89
C THR A 75 -10.14 14.00 -4.26
N VAL A 76 -11.00 14.97 -4.56
CA VAL A 76 -11.61 15.14 -5.88
C VAL A 76 -10.63 15.87 -6.80
N SER A 77 -10.30 15.32 -7.95
CA SER A 77 -9.44 16.00 -8.94
C SER A 77 -10.16 17.22 -9.52
N GLY A 78 -9.46 18.35 -9.61
CA GLY A 78 -9.97 19.59 -10.20
C GLY A 78 -10.75 20.50 -9.24
N ALA A 79 -10.82 20.17 -7.95
CA ALA A 79 -11.53 20.99 -6.96
C ALA A 79 -10.76 22.25 -6.52
N SER A 80 -9.49 22.40 -6.91
CA SER A 80 -8.67 23.58 -6.61
C SER A 80 -7.98 24.10 -7.86
N GLU A 81 -8.55 25.12 -8.48
CA GLU A 81 -7.88 25.90 -9.55
C GLU A 81 -6.70 26.75 -9.01
N ASP A 82 -6.62 26.95 -7.69
CA ASP A 82 -5.59 27.73 -7.00
C ASP A 82 -4.47 26.91 -6.36
N ALA A 83 -4.33 25.65 -6.73
CA ALA A 83 -3.21 24.83 -6.26
C ALA A 83 -1.89 25.27 -6.91
N SER A 84 -1.36 26.43 -6.49
CA SER A 84 0.10 26.55 -6.38
C SER A 84 0.58 25.27 -5.70
N ALA A 85 1.56 24.59 -6.27
CA ALA A 85 2.09 23.30 -5.84
C ALA A 85 2.74 23.34 -4.44
N SER A 86 2.11 24.02 -3.47
CA SER A 86 2.43 23.93 -2.07
C SER A 86 1.93 22.59 -1.58
N MET A 87 2.86 21.74 -1.15
CA MET A 87 2.50 20.54 -0.37
C MET A 87 1.63 21.00 0.78
N ASP A 88 0.32 20.74 0.69
CA ASP A 88 -0.53 20.92 1.83
C ASP A 88 -0.12 19.90 2.90
N MET A 89 0.51 20.42 3.96
CA MET A 89 1.00 19.65 5.12
C MET A 89 -0.10 19.50 6.17
N SER A 90 -1.36 19.73 5.82
CA SER A 90 -2.48 19.51 6.73
C SER A 90 -2.54 18.06 7.20
N ILE A 91 -3.05 17.83 8.40
CA ILE A 91 -3.20 16.47 8.96
C ILE A 91 -4.11 15.64 8.06
N THR A 92 -5.13 16.26 7.49
CA THR A 92 -6.09 15.60 6.58
C THR A 92 -5.44 15.13 5.27
N SER A 93 -4.49 15.90 4.73
CA SER A 93 -3.76 15.49 3.52
C SER A 93 -2.75 14.39 3.79
N MET A 94 -2.16 14.35 4.98
CA MET A 94 -1.14 13.37 5.35
C MET A 94 -1.73 12.09 5.92
N CYS A 95 -2.80 12.18 6.75
CA CYS A 95 -3.40 11.04 7.45
C CYS A 95 -4.57 10.41 6.68
N ASN A 96 -4.35 10.01 5.45
CA ASN A 96 -5.35 9.38 4.59
C ASN A 96 -4.93 7.95 4.14
N ILE A 97 -5.77 7.27 3.38
CA ILE A 97 -5.53 5.91 2.89
C ILE A 97 -4.21 5.77 2.12
N ASN A 98 -3.64 6.85 1.60
CA ASN A 98 -2.39 6.78 0.86
C ASN A 98 -1.21 6.38 1.76
N MET A 99 -1.28 6.67 3.08
CA MET A 99 -0.30 6.20 4.08
C MET A 99 -0.26 4.67 4.19
N LEU A 100 -1.32 3.99 3.76
CA LEU A 100 -1.37 2.54 3.74
C LEU A 100 -0.27 1.91 2.88
N TYR A 101 0.18 2.60 1.82
CA TYR A 101 1.25 2.10 0.96
C TYR A 101 2.58 1.95 1.70
N PHE A 102 2.83 2.72 2.76
CA PHE A 102 3.99 2.53 3.64
C PHE A 102 3.81 1.29 4.54
N THR A 103 2.60 1.02 4.99
CA THR A 103 2.29 -0.21 5.76
C THR A 103 2.39 -1.46 4.88
N ILE A 104 2.04 -1.34 3.60
CA ILE A 104 2.26 -2.41 2.60
C ILE A 104 3.76 -2.69 2.44
N ALA A 105 4.61 -1.65 2.45
CA ALA A 105 6.07 -1.86 2.44
C ALA A 105 6.53 -2.71 3.62
N ALA A 106 6.02 -2.43 4.83
CA ALA A 106 6.34 -3.24 6.01
C ALA A 106 5.90 -4.70 5.85
N LEU A 107 4.68 -4.95 5.35
CA LEU A 107 4.19 -6.30 5.07
C LEU A 107 5.12 -7.06 4.11
N VAL A 108 5.47 -6.44 2.98
CA VAL A 108 6.35 -7.05 1.97
C VAL A 108 7.73 -7.35 2.54
N CYS A 109 8.32 -6.38 3.24
CA CYS A 109 9.65 -6.51 3.81
C CYS A 109 9.72 -7.60 4.89
N ILE A 110 8.73 -7.67 5.78
CA ILE A 110 8.67 -8.70 6.83
C ILE A 110 8.52 -10.08 6.19
N PHE A 111 7.59 -10.23 5.25
CA PHE A 111 7.31 -11.52 4.63
C PHE A 111 8.51 -12.06 3.83
N VAL A 112 9.21 -11.20 3.10
CA VAL A 112 10.43 -11.58 2.35
C VAL A 112 11.60 -11.83 3.29
N ALA A 113 11.81 -11.00 4.32
CA ALA A 113 12.88 -11.20 5.29
C ALA A 113 12.73 -12.52 6.05
N ASP A 114 11.50 -12.92 6.37
CA ASP A 114 11.23 -14.21 7.02
C ASP A 114 11.58 -15.39 6.13
N ASP A 115 11.44 -15.28 4.80
CA ASP A 115 11.86 -16.31 3.86
C ASP A 115 13.37 -16.56 3.90
N PHE A 116 14.16 -15.50 4.02
CA PHE A 116 15.62 -15.62 4.09
C PHE A 116 16.08 -16.05 5.48
N ARG A 117 15.48 -15.52 6.56
CA ARG A 117 15.84 -15.85 7.94
C ARG A 117 15.52 -17.30 8.31
N SER A 118 14.37 -17.80 7.90
CA SER A 118 13.95 -19.18 8.14
C SER A 118 14.69 -20.21 7.27
N GLY A 119 15.53 -19.76 6.34
CA GLY A 119 16.18 -20.63 5.36
C GLY A 119 15.23 -21.19 4.29
N TYR A 120 13.95 -20.79 4.31
CA TYR A 120 12.97 -21.25 3.31
C TYR A 120 13.41 -20.95 1.89
N ALA A 121 13.88 -19.73 1.63
CA ALA A 121 14.37 -19.33 0.32
C ALA A 121 15.57 -20.20 -0.12
N LYS A 122 16.51 -20.49 0.78
CA LYS A 122 17.67 -21.37 0.51
C LYS A 122 17.21 -22.78 0.11
N ASN A 123 16.36 -23.40 0.93
CA ASN A 123 15.82 -24.74 0.67
C ASN A 123 15.03 -24.80 -0.62
N LEU A 124 14.22 -23.76 -0.90
CA LEU A 124 13.42 -23.67 -2.10
C LEU A 124 14.30 -23.67 -3.38
N PHE A 125 15.37 -22.88 -3.37
CA PHE A 125 16.26 -22.76 -4.53
C PHE A 125 17.18 -23.96 -4.73
N THR A 126 17.45 -24.75 -3.69
CA THR A 126 18.20 -26.01 -3.82
C THR A 126 17.36 -27.14 -4.41
N VAL A 127 16.05 -27.18 -4.08
CA VAL A 127 15.15 -28.30 -4.45
C VAL A 127 14.54 -28.15 -5.84
N ARG A 128 14.83 -27.19 -6.67
CA ARG A 128 14.34 -27.02 -8.06
C ARG A 128 13.47 -25.81 -8.36
N ALA A 129 13.16 -24.92 -7.43
CA ALA A 129 12.38 -23.75 -7.77
C ALA A 129 13.21 -22.78 -8.61
N LYS A 130 12.68 -22.39 -9.76
CA LYS A 130 13.25 -21.29 -10.52
C LYS A 130 13.01 -19.99 -9.74
N LYS A 131 14.02 -19.14 -9.68
CA LYS A 131 13.92 -17.84 -8.99
C LYS A 131 12.79 -16.95 -9.54
N THR A 132 12.46 -17.11 -10.83
CA THR A 132 11.30 -16.46 -11.47
C THR A 132 9.97 -16.88 -10.86
N ASP A 133 9.80 -18.17 -10.56
CA ASP A 133 8.57 -18.70 -9.98
C ASP A 133 8.37 -18.12 -8.57
N TYR A 134 9.48 -17.95 -7.81
CA TYR A 134 9.48 -17.31 -6.49
C TYR A 134 9.02 -15.85 -6.56
N VAL A 135 9.63 -15.03 -7.41
CA VAL A 135 9.30 -13.62 -7.54
C VAL A 135 7.83 -13.44 -7.95
N ALA A 136 7.37 -14.20 -8.96
CA ALA A 136 5.99 -14.12 -9.43
C ALA A 136 4.97 -14.55 -8.34
N SER A 137 5.25 -15.63 -7.60
CA SER A 137 4.39 -16.08 -6.50
C SER A 137 4.32 -15.03 -5.40
N LYS A 138 5.46 -14.48 -4.97
CA LYS A 138 5.51 -13.44 -3.94
C LYS A 138 4.75 -12.18 -4.36
N THR A 139 4.95 -11.72 -5.59
CA THR A 139 4.24 -10.54 -6.10
C THR A 139 2.73 -10.74 -6.02
N LEU A 140 2.20 -11.88 -6.48
CA LEU A 140 0.76 -12.13 -6.46
C LEU A 140 0.20 -12.26 -5.03
N VAL A 141 0.86 -13.04 -4.18
CA VAL A 141 0.39 -13.27 -2.80
C VAL A 141 0.42 -11.99 -1.99
N LEU A 142 1.48 -11.20 -2.11
CA LEU A 142 1.61 -9.93 -1.38
C LEU A 142 0.69 -8.86 -1.94
N SER A 143 0.45 -8.82 -3.26
CA SER A 143 -0.56 -7.92 -3.85
C SER A 143 -1.96 -8.26 -3.35
N PHE A 144 -2.30 -9.55 -3.21
CA PHE A 144 -3.56 -9.96 -2.61
C PHE A 144 -3.66 -9.55 -1.13
N GLY A 145 -2.61 -9.78 -0.34
CA GLY A 145 -2.58 -9.34 1.07
C GLY A 145 -2.74 -7.83 1.22
N ALA A 146 -2.07 -7.06 0.37
CA ALA A 146 -2.17 -5.61 0.36
C ALA A 146 -3.55 -5.13 -0.13
N ALA A 147 -4.18 -5.81 -1.10
CA ALA A 147 -5.57 -5.53 -1.48
C ALA A 147 -6.55 -5.72 -0.31
N MET A 148 -6.36 -6.77 0.49
CA MET A 148 -7.14 -6.95 1.72
C MET A 148 -6.94 -5.81 2.72
N MET A 149 -5.73 -5.26 2.85
CA MET A 149 -5.46 -4.10 3.70
C MET A 149 -6.20 -2.85 3.22
N VAL A 150 -6.24 -2.60 1.90
CA VAL A 150 -7.00 -1.47 1.30
C VAL A 150 -8.49 -1.63 1.60
N LEU A 151 -9.05 -2.83 1.42
CA LEU A 151 -10.45 -3.10 1.74
C LEU A 151 -10.75 -2.97 3.24
N ALA A 152 -9.86 -3.47 4.09
CA ALA A 152 -9.99 -3.35 5.53
C ALA A 152 -10.02 -1.89 5.97
N PHE A 153 -9.11 -1.05 5.45
CA PHE A 153 -9.07 0.38 5.71
C PHE A 153 -10.35 1.07 5.25
N PHE A 154 -10.83 0.75 4.04
CA PHE A 154 -12.07 1.32 3.51
C PHE A 154 -13.28 0.99 4.36
N ILE A 155 -13.47 -0.28 4.75
CA ILE A 155 -14.59 -0.69 5.61
C ILE A 155 -14.50 0.01 6.96
N SER A 156 -13.31 0.09 7.51
CA SER A 156 -13.07 0.73 8.80
C SER A 156 -13.25 2.25 8.76
N SER A 157 -12.98 2.92 7.63
CA SER A 157 -13.24 4.35 7.48
C SER A 157 -14.74 4.67 7.52
N ILE A 158 -15.60 3.80 6.96
CA ILE A 158 -17.05 3.94 7.07
C ILE A 158 -17.49 3.83 8.53
N VAL A 159 -16.97 2.85 9.27
CA VAL A 159 -17.26 2.69 10.70
C VAL A 159 -16.74 3.89 11.50
N GLY A 160 -15.51 4.33 11.23
CA GLY A 160 -14.91 5.50 11.89
C GLY A 160 -15.70 6.78 11.65
N GLY A 161 -16.16 7.01 10.42
CA GLY A 161 -17.02 8.16 10.08
C GLY A 161 -18.35 8.13 10.79
N ALA A 162 -19.00 6.98 10.90
CA ALA A 162 -20.23 6.81 11.65
C ALA A 162 -20.05 7.09 13.15
N VAL A 163 -18.92 6.65 13.72
CA VAL A 163 -18.59 6.89 15.15
C VAL A 163 -18.27 8.36 15.39
N SER A 164 -17.56 9.02 14.46
CA SER A 164 -17.19 10.45 14.57
C SER A 164 -18.34 11.40 14.23
N GLY A 165 -19.49 10.90 13.70
CA GLY A 165 -20.61 11.73 13.29
C GLY A 165 -20.36 12.57 12.04
N LEU A 166 -19.38 12.19 11.20
CA LEU A 166 -19.03 12.91 9.98
C LEU A 166 -20.06 12.69 8.88
N SER A 167 -20.16 13.68 7.97
CA SER A 167 -21.05 13.62 6.81
C SER A 167 -20.62 12.53 5.82
N PHE A 168 -21.61 11.87 5.21
CA PHE A 168 -21.44 10.89 4.13
C PHE A 168 -21.87 11.45 2.77
N GLU A 169 -22.04 12.77 2.65
CA GLU A 169 -22.42 13.40 1.40
C GLU A 169 -21.33 13.24 0.33
N MET A 170 -21.75 12.88 -0.88
CA MET A 170 -20.85 12.69 -2.03
C MET A 170 -20.81 13.98 -2.84
N VAL A 171 -19.91 14.90 -2.50
CA VAL A 171 -19.76 16.18 -3.19
C VAL A 171 -18.73 16.05 -4.30
N GLY A 172 -19.15 16.30 -5.54
CA GLY A 172 -18.26 16.26 -6.73
C GLY A 172 -17.95 14.85 -7.29
N PHE A 173 -18.56 13.80 -6.75
CA PHE A 173 -18.41 12.43 -7.25
C PHE A 173 -19.64 11.59 -6.90
N GLY A 174 -19.79 10.44 -7.55
CA GLY A 174 -20.91 9.51 -7.29
C GLY A 174 -20.43 8.18 -6.71
N ALA A 175 -21.37 7.34 -6.29
CA ALA A 175 -21.08 6.00 -5.76
C ALA A 175 -20.26 5.14 -6.73
N LEU A 176 -20.50 5.24 -8.04
CA LEU A 176 -19.74 4.53 -9.07
C LEU A 176 -18.28 5.00 -9.11
N ASN A 177 -18.05 6.31 -8.99
CA ASN A 177 -16.69 6.89 -8.95
C ASN A 177 -15.93 6.40 -7.72
N LEU A 178 -16.60 6.29 -6.57
CA LEU A 178 -16.00 5.73 -5.35
C LEU A 178 -15.56 4.27 -5.56
N VAL A 179 -16.38 3.46 -6.22
CA VAL A 179 -16.00 2.07 -6.56
C VAL A 179 -14.77 2.05 -7.47
N TRP A 180 -14.72 2.91 -8.49
CA TRP A 180 -13.54 3.01 -9.37
C TRP A 180 -12.31 3.51 -8.61
N CYS A 181 -12.46 4.45 -7.67
CA CYS A 181 -11.38 4.92 -6.82
C CYS A 181 -10.78 3.78 -5.99
N ILE A 182 -11.62 2.98 -5.32
CA ILE A 182 -11.16 1.85 -4.51
C ILE A 182 -10.51 0.78 -5.38
N LEU A 183 -11.10 0.45 -6.53
CA LEU A 183 -10.51 -0.49 -7.48
C LEU A 183 -9.15 0.01 -8.00
N SER A 184 -9.03 1.31 -8.31
CA SER A 184 -7.76 1.91 -8.72
C SER A 184 -6.71 1.77 -7.63
N LYS A 185 -7.06 2.01 -6.35
CA LYS A 185 -6.16 1.84 -5.21
C LYS A 185 -5.72 0.38 -5.03
N ILE A 186 -6.66 -0.59 -5.15
CA ILE A 186 -6.35 -2.01 -5.08
C ILE A 186 -5.40 -2.42 -6.21
N VAL A 187 -5.66 -1.96 -7.43
CA VAL A 187 -4.83 -2.29 -8.59
C VAL A 187 -3.47 -1.61 -8.51
N LEU A 188 -3.41 -0.38 -8.00
CA LEU A 188 -2.16 0.36 -7.80
C LEU A 188 -1.19 -0.36 -6.85
N VAL A 189 -1.69 -1.17 -5.92
CA VAL A 189 -0.86 -2.06 -5.08
C VAL A 189 0.07 -2.93 -5.92
N SER A 190 -0.38 -3.38 -7.10
CA SER A 190 0.43 -4.20 -8.01
C SER A 190 1.64 -3.46 -8.60
N VAL A 191 1.70 -2.14 -8.51
CA VAL A 191 2.88 -1.33 -8.84
C VAL A 191 3.85 -1.30 -7.66
N PHE A 192 3.34 -1.07 -6.44
CA PHE A 192 4.17 -0.88 -5.25
C PHE A 192 4.80 -2.17 -4.73
N VAL A 193 4.06 -3.28 -4.74
CA VAL A 193 4.55 -4.57 -4.23
C VAL A 193 5.82 -5.05 -4.95
N PRO A 194 5.93 -5.04 -6.29
CA PRO A 194 7.18 -5.39 -6.97
C PRO A 194 8.35 -4.49 -6.60
N ILE A 195 8.11 -3.19 -6.38
CA ILE A 195 9.13 -2.23 -5.97
C ILE A 195 9.67 -2.61 -4.59
N TYR A 196 8.78 -2.81 -3.62
CA TYR A 196 9.17 -3.20 -2.27
C TYR A 196 9.83 -4.58 -2.21
N LEU A 197 9.39 -5.49 -3.05
CA LEU A 197 9.99 -6.82 -3.18
C LEU A 197 11.44 -6.73 -3.65
N ILE A 198 11.74 -5.90 -4.67
CA ILE A 198 13.12 -5.64 -5.10
C ILE A 198 13.95 -5.07 -3.95
N MET A 199 13.46 -4.04 -3.27
CA MET A 199 14.19 -3.41 -2.17
C MET A 199 14.50 -4.40 -1.07
N SER A 200 13.53 -5.28 -0.76
CA SER A 200 13.72 -6.35 0.22
C SER A 200 14.74 -7.41 -0.22
N VAL A 201 14.74 -7.78 -1.49
CA VAL A 201 15.72 -8.73 -2.06
C VAL A 201 17.12 -8.13 -2.08
N VAL A 202 17.27 -6.85 -2.41
CA VAL A 202 18.56 -6.13 -2.41
C VAL A 202 19.13 -6.00 -1.00
N ALA A 203 18.27 -5.67 -0.03
CA ALA A 203 18.65 -5.56 1.39
C ALA A 203 18.94 -6.92 2.04
N LYS A 204 18.65 -8.02 1.35
CA LYS A 204 18.85 -9.41 1.80
C LYS A 204 18.10 -9.67 3.11
N GLN A 205 18.86 -10.07 4.16
CA GLN A 205 18.30 -10.47 5.46
C GLN A 205 18.11 -9.29 6.43
N LYS A 206 18.56 -8.09 6.06
CA LYS A 206 18.51 -6.92 6.94
C LYS A 206 17.13 -6.24 6.84
N LEU A 207 16.20 -6.64 7.69
CA LEU A 207 14.83 -6.12 7.71
C LEU A 207 14.79 -4.59 7.79
N TRP A 208 15.59 -3.98 8.67
CA TRP A 208 15.69 -2.52 8.82
C TRP A 208 16.05 -1.80 7.52
N MET A 209 17.08 -2.31 6.83
CA MET A 209 17.53 -1.74 5.56
C MET A 209 16.48 -1.92 4.46
N SER A 210 15.77 -3.04 4.47
CA SER A 210 14.65 -3.33 3.56
C SER A 210 13.52 -2.32 3.73
N ILE A 211 13.09 -2.09 4.97
CA ILE A 211 12.01 -1.14 5.28
C ILE A 211 12.46 0.29 4.91
N LEU A 212 13.67 0.70 5.30
CA LEU A 212 14.18 2.03 5.02
C LEU A 212 14.25 2.31 3.51
N LEU A 213 14.83 1.41 2.72
CA LEU A 213 14.88 1.55 1.26
C LEU A 213 13.48 1.59 0.63
N SER A 214 12.57 0.72 1.11
CA SER A 214 11.20 0.68 0.61
C SER A 214 10.44 1.96 0.93
N MET A 215 10.62 2.52 2.13
CA MET A 215 10.01 3.78 2.52
C MET A 215 10.56 4.96 1.73
N MET A 216 11.87 5.04 1.51
CA MET A 216 12.47 6.10 0.68
C MET A 216 11.88 6.09 -0.74
N VAL A 217 11.82 4.93 -1.39
CA VAL A 217 11.25 4.85 -2.74
C VAL A 217 9.74 5.10 -2.72
N GLY A 218 9.03 4.57 -1.71
CA GLY A 218 7.61 4.82 -1.51
C GLY A 218 7.29 6.32 -1.37
N MET A 219 8.16 7.09 -0.71
CA MET A 219 8.00 8.53 -0.52
C MET A 219 8.05 9.31 -1.84
N PHE A 220 8.95 8.93 -2.76
CA PHE A 220 8.99 9.53 -4.10
C PHE A 220 7.72 9.24 -4.92
N LEU A 221 7.13 8.07 -4.73
CA LEU A 221 5.93 7.66 -5.47
C LEU A 221 4.63 8.13 -4.78
N PHE A 222 4.72 8.56 -3.52
CA PHE A 222 3.54 8.94 -2.72
C PHE A 222 2.71 10.04 -3.39
N MET A 223 3.37 11.04 -3.98
CA MET A 223 2.71 12.14 -4.68
C MET A 223 1.89 11.71 -5.90
N MET A 224 2.22 10.57 -6.51
CA MET A 224 1.49 10.04 -7.66
C MET A 224 0.17 9.36 -7.26
N ILE A 225 0.02 8.94 -6.00
CA ILE A 225 -1.15 8.17 -5.56
C ILE A 225 -2.45 8.97 -5.69
N PRO A 226 -2.56 10.20 -5.16
CA PRO A 226 -3.77 11.00 -5.29
C PRO A 226 -4.13 11.29 -6.76
N MET A 227 -3.12 11.54 -7.59
CA MET A 227 -3.32 11.83 -9.02
C MET A 227 -3.90 10.63 -9.78
N LEU A 228 -3.44 9.42 -9.45
CA LEU A 228 -3.87 8.18 -10.12
C LEU A 228 -5.20 7.65 -9.58
N THR A 229 -5.54 7.96 -8.33
CA THR A 229 -6.68 7.38 -7.61
C THR A 229 -7.53 8.44 -6.91
N PRO A 230 -8.06 9.45 -7.63
CA PRO A 230 -8.92 10.47 -7.04
C PRO A 230 -10.31 9.91 -6.68
N LEU A 231 -11.09 10.63 -5.86
CA LEU A 231 -12.47 10.24 -5.51
C LEU A 231 -13.41 10.22 -6.73
N ASN A 232 -13.21 11.12 -7.68
CA ASN A 232 -13.94 11.14 -8.95
C ASN A 232 -13.30 10.24 -10.02
N ALA A 233 -12.62 9.17 -9.61
CA ALA A 233 -11.98 8.23 -10.52
C ALA A 233 -12.96 7.63 -11.52
N THR A 234 -12.44 7.30 -12.68
CA THR A 234 -13.15 6.67 -13.79
C THR A 234 -12.52 5.29 -14.09
N LEU A 235 -13.15 4.53 -14.98
CA LEU A 235 -12.57 3.29 -15.51
C LEU A 235 -11.16 3.52 -16.09
N GLY A 236 -10.91 4.71 -16.66
CA GLY A 236 -9.59 5.08 -17.19
C GLY A 236 -8.48 5.03 -16.13
N ASN A 237 -8.75 5.51 -14.93
CA ASN A 237 -7.80 5.44 -13.80
C ASN A 237 -7.46 4.00 -13.43
N VAL A 238 -8.46 3.10 -13.38
CA VAL A 238 -8.24 1.67 -13.13
C VAL A 238 -7.36 1.04 -14.21
N LEU A 239 -7.63 1.35 -15.48
CA LEU A 239 -6.84 0.82 -16.60
C LEU A 239 -5.39 1.32 -16.57
N ILE A 240 -5.16 2.60 -16.28
CA ILE A 240 -3.81 3.15 -16.14
C ILE A 240 -3.06 2.45 -15.00
N CYS A 241 -3.70 2.27 -13.84
CA CYS A 241 -3.12 1.52 -12.72
C CYS A 241 -2.85 0.05 -13.08
N ALA A 242 -3.74 -0.60 -13.85
CA ALA A 242 -3.57 -1.98 -14.27
C ALA A 242 -2.39 -2.14 -15.24
N VAL A 243 -2.30 -1.29 -16.25
CA VAL A 243 -1.18 -1.29 -17.20
C VAL A 243 0.13 -1.01 -16.47
N GLY A 244 0.16 0.01 -15.60
CA GLY A 244 1.31 0.28 -14.74
C GLY A 244 1.70 -0.93 -13.89
N GLY A 245 0.73 -1.56 -13.23
CA GLY A 245 0.95 -2.76 -12.42
C GLY A 245 1.58 -3.91 -13.19
N VAL A 246 1.09 -4.20 -14.39
CA VAL A 246 1.67 -5.24 -15.25
C VAL A 246 3.09 -4.89 -15.68
N LEU A 247 3.33 -3.65 -16.13
CA LEU A 247 4.66 -3.19 -16.56
C LEU A 247 5.68 -3.28 -15.42
N PHE A 248 5.31 -2.80 -14.23
CA PHE A 248 6.18 -2.86 -13.05
C PHE A 248 6.38 -4.29 -12.56
N ALA A 249 5.33 -5.12 -12.51
CA ALA A 249 5.45 -6.52 -12.09
C ALA A 249 6.38 -7.31 -13.02
N VAL A 250 6.27 -7.12 -14.34
CA VAL A 250 7.14 -7.80 -15.32
C VAL A 250 8.55 -7.23 -15.30
N GLY A 251 8.70 -5.91 -15.41
CA GLY A 251 10.01 -5.24 -15.49
C GLY A 251 10.82 -5.43 -14.20
N LEU A 252 10.25 -5.09 -13.06
CA LEU A 252 10.92 -5.23 -11.77
C LEU A 252 11.04 -6.69 -11.34
N GLY A 253 10.10 -7.55 -11.75
CA GLY A 253 10.21 -8.98 -11.56
C GLY A 253 11.42 -9.58 -12.29
N ALA A 254 11.70 -9.13 -13.51
CA ALA A 254 12.89 -9.51 -14.25
C ALA A 254 14.18 -9.04 -13.54
N ILE A 255 14.21 -7.80 -13.06
CA ILE A 255 15.36 -7.25 -12.32
C ILE A 255 15.56 -8.01 -11.00
N SER A 256 14.50 -8.26 -10.22
CA SER A 256 14.56 -9.06 -8.99
C SER A 256 15.16 -10.45 -9.24
N ASN A 257 14.80 -11.06 -10.35
CA ASN A 257 15.31 -12.36 -10.73
C ASN A 257 16.82 -12.31 -11.06
N VAL A 258 17.29 -11.24 -11.72
CA VAL A 258 18.73 -11.03 -11.99
C VAL A 258 19.50 -10.81 -10.69
N VAL A 259 18.96 -9.97 -9.79
CA VAL A 259 19.57 -9.71 -8.47
C VAL A 259 19.67 -11.00 -7.66
N LEU A 260 18.60 -11.79 -7.58
CA LEU A 260 18.60 -13.09 -6.91
C LEU A 260 19.63 -14.07 -7.51
N LYS A 261 19.85 -14.06 -8.83
CA LYS A 261 20.86 -14.91 -9.47
C LYS A 261 22.28 -14.54 -9.05
N LYS A 262 22.58 -13.25 -8.89
CA LYS A 262 23.89 -12.74 -8.47
C LYS A 262 24.11 -12.82 -6.96
N THR A 263 23.05 -12.95 -6.19
CA THR A 263 23.15 -13.04 -4.73
C THR A 263 23.52 -14.47 -4.35
N SER A 264 24.71 -14.67 -3.76
CA SER A 264 25.06 -15.92 -3.09
C SER A 264 24.13 -16.09 -1.89
N LEU A 265 23.41 -17.21 -1.83
CA LEU A 265 22.52 -17.57 -0.73
C LEU A 265 23.29 -18.23 0.44
N VAL A 266 24.55 -17.88 0.59
CA VAL A 266 25.43 -18.36 1.68
C VAL A 266 25.40 -17.37 2.83
#